data_3f7176db681d03d3abb80ce74be35d7e
#
_entry.id   3f7176db681d03d3abb80ce74be35d7e
#
_cell.length_a   1.000
_cell.length_b   1.000
_cell.length_c   1.000
_cell.angle_alpha   90.00
_cell.angle_beta   90.00
_cell.angle_gamma   90.00
#
_symmetry.space_group_name_H-M   'P 1'
#
loop_
_entity.id
_entity.type
_entity.pdbx_description
1 polymer ?
#
loop_
_entity_poly.entity_id
_entity_poly.type
_entity_poly.pdbx_seq_one_letter_code
_entity_poly.pdbx_strand_id
1 'polypeptide(L)'
;PAVAESAPAVRPNANSHVYTCIAIGPFATPLDMRNARTALSTQAVRMRSRQEQTTQSRGWWVYLPASSSRDQALAQARRLSAANIKDYFVVGAGDQPNTVSLGLFKDPANARKRRDEIVAAGFPAQMSERTETVPEYWLDLAVADNAHFDWRSRVRVQGLGSHSTGCF
;
A
#
# COMPACT_ATOMS: atom_id res chain seq x y z
N PRO A 1 57.17 26.68 -22.16
CA PRO A 1 55.78 26.48 -22.56
C PRO A 1 55.32 25.14 -22.12
N ALA A 2 54.34 25.14 -21.21
CA ALA A 2 53.74 23.92 -20.69
C ALA A 2 52.85 23.31 -21.77
N VAL A 3 53.20 22.10 -22.17
CA VAL A 3 52.36 21.25 -23.04
C VAL A 3 51.22 20.73 -22.17
N ALA A 4 50.03 21.23 -22.38
CA ALA A 4 48.83 20.71 -21.72
C ALA A 4 48.58 19.30 -22.29
N GLU A 5 48.91 18.30 -21.50
CA GLU A 5 48.57 16.90 -21.77
C GLU A 5 47.07 16.79 -21.62
N SER A 6 46.36 16.74 -22.74
CA SER A 6 44.91 16.52 -22.76
C SER A 6 44.71 15.04 -22.41
N ALA A 7 44.08 14.82 -21.26
CA ALA A 7 43.58 13.51 -20.84
C ALA A 7 42.68 12.91 -21.94
N PRO A 8 42.83 11.62 -22.26
CA PRO A 8 41.97 10.99 -23.25
C PRO A 8 40.51 11.05 -22.78
N ALA A 9 39.67 11.65 -23.60
CA ALA A 9 38.22 11.62 -23.36
C ALA A 9 37.79 10.16 -23.28
N VAL A 10 37.26 9.76 -22.13
CA VAL A 10 36.65 8.45 -21.94
C VAL A 10 35.45 8.40 -22.88
N ARG A 11 35.61 7.69 -23.98
CA ARG A 11 34.48 7.44 -24.87
C ARG A 11 33.45 6.62 -24.09
N PRO A 12 32.17 7.06 -24.04
CA PRO A 12 31.14 6.23 -23.44
C PRO A 12 31.14 4.87 -24.15
N ASN A 13 31.19 3.82 -23.34
CA ASN A 13 31.22 2.46 -23.84
C ASN A 13 29.99 2.24 -24.73
N ALA A 14 30.20 1.86 -26.00
CA ALA A 14 29.13 1.64 -26.96
C ALA A 14 28.08 0.60 -26.50
N ASN A 15 28.43 -0.17 -25.46
CA ASN A 15 27.54 -1.17 -24.84
C ASN A 15 26.64 -0.63 -23.71
N SER A 16 26.79 0.65 -23.31
CA SER A 16 26.05 1.20 -22.18
C SER A 16 24.55 1.42 -22.44
N HIS A 17 24.07 1.25 -23.69
CA HIS A 17 22.69 1.45 -24.10
C HIS A 17 22.00 0.18 -24.60
N VAL A 18 22.55 -0.99 -24.31
CA VAL A 18 22.06 -2.28 -24.85
C VAL A 18 20.88 -2.82 -24.06
N TYR A 19 20.55 -2.21 -22.91
CA TYR A 19 19.54 -2.72 -22.01
C TYR A 19 18.44 -1.73 -21.74
N THR A 20 17.21 -2.23 -21.67
CA THR A 20 16.06 -1.52 -21.14
C THR A 20 15.77 -2.06 -19.75
N CYS A 21 15.61 -1.16 -18.78
CA CYS A 21 15.33 -1.54 -17.41
C CYS A 21 13.90 -1.20 -17.04
N ILE A 22 13.17 -2.19 -16.54
CA ILE A 22 11.77 -2.05 -16.13
C ILE A 22 11.57 -2.59 -14.73
N ALA A 23 10.59 -2.04 -14.03
CA ALA A 23 10.10 -2.54 -12.76
C ALA A 23 8.74 -3.18 -12.96
N ILE A 24 8.53 -4.36 -12.40
CA ILE A 24 7.27 -5.09 -12.42
C ILE A 24 6.76 -5.23 -10.99
N GLY A 25 5.53 -4.93 -10.77
CA GLY A 25 4.86 -5.02 -9.47
C GLY A 25 3.56 -4.23 -9.43
N PRO A 26 3.03 -3.96 -8.24
CA PRO A 26 3.47 -4.50 -6.96
C PRO A 26 3.01 -5.96 -6.74
N PHE A 27 3.90 -6.79 -6.22
CA PHE A 27 3.54 -8.12 -5.75
C PHE A 27 3.11 -8.03 -4.29
N ALA A 28 2.02 -8.68 -3.94
CA ALA A 28 1.52 -8.69 -2.57
C ALA A 28 2.33 -9.61 -1.65
N THR A 29 2.95 -10.63 -2.20
CA THR A 29 3.69 -11.63 -1.44
C THR A 29 5.09 -11.86 -2.02
N PRO A 30 6.07 -12.24 -1.17
CA PRO A 30 7.39 -12.65 -1.65
C PRO A 30 7.34 -13.87 -2.55
N LEU A 31 6.38 -14.77 -2.35
CA LEU A 31 6.24 -15.97 -3.16
C LEU A 31 5.86 -15.64 -4.59
N ASP A 32 4.89 -14.75 -4.81
CA ASP A 32 4.49 -14.32 -6.15
C ASP A 32 5.65 -13.64 -6.88
N MET A 33 6.42 -12.80 -6.17
CA MET A 33 7.62 -12.18 -6.71
C MET A 33 8.68 -13.20 -7.11
N ARG A 34 8.95 -14.20 -6.26
CA ARG A 34 9.94 -15.26 -6.56
C ARG A 34 9.51 -16.10 -7.75
N ASN A 35 8.23 -16.44 -7.84
CA ASN A 35 7.69 -17.19 -8.97
C ASN A 35 7.83 -16.40 -10.28
N ALA A 36 7.55 -15.10 -10.25
CA ALA A 36 7.75 -14.22 -11.39
C ALA A 36 9.23 -14.14 -11.79
N ARG A 37 10.12 -14.01 -10.82
CA ARG A 37 11.56 -13.99 -11.05
C ARG A 37 12.03 -15.27 -11.75
N THR A 38 11.56 -16.42 -11.34
CA THR A 38 11.86 -17.70 -11.97
C THR A 38 11.32 -17.77 -13.40
N ALA A 39 10.07 -17.33 -13.61
CA ALA A 39 9.42 -17.36 -14.92
C ALA A 39 10.12 -16.43 -15.94
N LEU A 40 10.76 -15.37 -15.50
CA LEU A 40 11.41 -14.37 -16.34
C LEU A 40 12.92 -14.52 -16.42
N SER A 41 13.49 -15.50 -15.74
CA SER A 41 14.95 -15.68 -15.61
C SER A 41 15.68 -15.88 -16.94
N THR A 42 15.01 -16.45 -17.95
CA THR A 42 15.61 -16.68 -19.27
C THR A 42 15.56 -15.45 -20.18
N GLN A 43 14.77 -14.45 -19.84
CA GLN A 43 14.58 -13.26 -20.67
C GLN A 43 15.31 -12.02 -20.15
N ALA A 44 15.64 -12.01 -18.86
CA ALA A 44 16.35 -10.90 -18.25
C ALA A 44 17.84 -11.20 -18.15
N VAL A 45 18.65 -10.19 -18.44
CA VAL A 45 20.10 -10.25 -18.27
C VAL A 45 20.47 -10.07 -16.80
N ARG A 46 19.73 -9.21 -16.11
CA ARG A 46 19.87 -8.97 -14.67
C ARG A 46 18.50 -8.80 -14.05
N MET A 47 18.39 -9.20 -12.80
CA MET A 47 17.19 -9.04 -11.99
C MET A 47 17.56 -8.61 -10.59
N ARG A 48 16.72 -7.76 -10.01
CA ARG A 48 16.84 -7.32 -8.63
C ARG A 48 15.47 -7.34 -7.97
N SER A 49 15.37 -8.05 -6.85
CA SER A 49 14.19 -8.02 -6.00
C SER A 49 14.32 -6.88 -5.00
N ARG A 50 13.26 -6.12 -4.80
CA ARG A 50 13.24 -5.05 -3.80
C ARG A 50 11.90 -4.99 -3.10
N GLN A 51 11.90 -4.41 -1.92
CA GLN A 51 10.73 -4.21 -1.09
C GLN A 51 10.52 -2.73 -0.86
N GLU A 52 9.29 -2.28 -0.99
CA GLU A 52 8.87 -0.94 -0.64
C GLU A 52 7.77 -0.99 0.41
N GLN A 53 7.56 0.11 1.10
CA GLN A 53 6.42 0.29 1.99
C GLN A 53 5.37 1.13 1.29
N THR A 54 4.12 0.72 1.39
CA THR A 54 2.99 1.48 0.89
C THR A 54 1.90 1.58 1.94
N THR A 55 1.07 2.59 1.81
CA THR A 55 -0.10 2.77 2.67
C THR A 55 -1.33 2.31 1.92
N GLN A 56 -2.13 1.46 2.55
CA GLN A 56 -3.41 1.04 1.99
C GLN A 56 -4.55 1.30 2.97
N SER A 57 -5.74 1.50 2.42
CA SER A 57 -6.95 1.68 3.22
C SER A 57 -7.39 0.36 3.84
N ARG A 58 -7.76 0.41 5.11
CA ARG A 58 -8.47 -0.67 5.81
C ARG A 58 -9.97 -0.45 5.87
N GLY A 59 -10.45 0.67 5.37
CA GLY A 59 -11.84 1.07 5.40
C GLY A 59 -12.06 2.35 6.17
N TRP A 60 -13.34 2.69 6.36
CA TRP A 60 -13.78 3.89 7.07
C TRP A 60 -14.40 3.50 8.39
N TRP A 61 -13.87 4.08 9.45
CA TRP A 61 -14.26 3.80 10.82
C TRP A 61 -15.24 4.86 11.31
N VAL A 62 -16.36 4.42 11.87
CA VAL A 62 -17.36 5.26 12.54
C VAL A 62 -17.24 5.05 14.02
N TYR A 63 -17.16 6.12 14.80
CA TYR A 63 -16.88 6.05 16.23
C TYR A 63 -17.37 7.28 16.97
N LEU A 64 -17.57 7.12 18.28
CA LEU A 64 -17.65 8.25 19.18
C LEU A 64 -16.25 8.57 19.71
N PRO A 65 -15.86 9.87 19.77
CA PRO A 65 -14.54 10.27 20.23
C PRO A 65 -14.19 9.68 21.59
N ALA A 66 -12.88 9.47 21.82
CA ALA A 66 -12.40 8.90 23.06
C ALA A 66 -12.87 9.71 24.26
N SER A 67 -13.42 9.00 25.24
CA SER A 67 -13.73 9.55 26.56
C SER A 67 -12.47 9.62 27.41
N SER A 68 -12.50 10.44 28.48
CA SER A 68 -11.34 10.57 29.36
C SER A 68 -11.12 9.36 30.27
N SER A 69 -12.10 8.47 30.37
CA SER A 69 -12.00 7.24 31.16
C SER A 69 -12.84 6.13 30.54
N ARG A 70 -12.54 4.88 30.94
CA ARG A 70 -13.33 3.72 30.57
C ARG A 70 -14.78 3.83 31.09
N ASP A 71 -14.96 4.34 32.31
CA ASP A 71 -16.29 4.49 32.90
C ASP A 71 -17.15 5.45 32.09
N GLN A 72 -16.59 6.52 31.56
CA GLN A 72 -17.30 7.44 30.68
C GLN A 72 -17.64 6.81 29.33
N ALA A 73 -16.72 6.02 28.77
CA ALA A 73 -16.99 5.29 27.54
C ALA A 73 -18.11 4.27 27.73
N LEU A 74 -18.12 3.55 28.84
CA LEU A 74 -19.18 2.61 29.18
C LEU A 74 -20.52 3.32 29.42
N ALA A 75 -20.49 4.50 30.02
CA ALA A 75 -21.70 5.32 30.18
C ALA A 75 -22.28 5.75 28.83
N GLN A 76 -21.45 6.15 27.87
CA GLN A 76 -21.89 6.41 26.50
C GLN A 76 -22.49 5.16 25.84
N ALA A 77 -21.86 4.02 26.01
CA ALA A 77 -22.36 2.75 25.50
C ALA A 77 -23.76 2.42 26.04
N ARG A 78 -23.99 2.65 27.33
CA ARG A 78 -25.32 2.46 27.93
C ARG A 78 -26.34 3.41 27.33
N ARG A 79 -25.97 4.65 27.06
CA ARG A 79 -26.84 5.63 26.41
C ARG A 79 -27.19 5.24 24.97
N LEU A 80 -26.24 4.69 24.24
CA LEU A 80 -26.49 4.12 22.91
C LEU A 80 -27.48 2.98 22.98
N SER A 81 -27.30 2.05 23.90
CA SER A 81 -28.25 0.94 24.13
C SER A 81 -29.64 1.42 24.48
N ALA A 82 -29.76 2.46 25.31
CA ALA A 82 -31.03 3.06 25.67
C ALA A 82 -31.73 3.71 24.48
N ALA A 83 -30.98 4.19 23.48
CA ALA A 83 -31.47 4.69 22.21
C ALA A 83 -31.69 3.59 21.15
N ASN A 84 -31.64 2.33 21.56
CA ASN A 84 -31.80 1.15 20.71
C ASN A 84 -30.67 0.97 19.67
N ILE A 85 -29.49 1.53 19.93
CA ILE A 85 -28.27 1.33 19.14
C ILE A 85 -27.43 0.33 19.90
N LYS A 86 -27.36 -0.91 19.41
CA LYS A 86 -26.70 -2.04 20.10
C LYS A 86 -25.45 -2.54 19.40
N ASP A 87 -25.23 -2.14 18.15
CA ASP A 87 -24.07 -2.54 17.33
C ASP A 87 -22.91 -1.60 17.63
N TYR A 88 -22.26 -1.77 18.77
CA TYR A 88 -21.09 -0.99 19.15
C TYR A 88 -20.08 -1.86 19.89
N PHE A 89 -18.86 -1.35 19.96
CA PHE A 89 -17.79 -1.96 20.72
C PHE A 89 -16.99 -0.89 21.46
N VAL A 90 -16.76 -1.10 22.76
CA VAL A 90 -15.93 -0.20 23.56
C VAL A 90 -14.48 -0.65 23.47
N VAL A 91 -13.63 0.21 22.92
CA VAL A 91 -12.21 -0.07 22.73
C VAL A 91 -11.49 0.02 24.07
N GLY A 92 -10.92 -1.10 24.52
CA GLY A 92 -10.25 -1.17 25.83
C GLY A 92 -8.75 -0.93 25.79
N ALA A 93 -8.10 -1.15 24.66
CA ALA A 93 -6.65 -1.08 24.51
C ALA A 93 -6.27 -0.65 23.09
N GLY A 94 -4.99 -0.34 22.88
CA GLY A 94 -4.47 0.09 21.59
C GLY A 94 -4.27 1.61 21.53
N ASP A 95 -4.21 2.14 20.31
CA ASP A 95 -3.96 3.57 20.05
C ASP A 95 -5.16 4.49 20.28
N GLN A 96 -6.37 3.92 20.42
CA GLN A 96 -7.61 4.67 20.61
C GLN A 96 -8.43 4.12 21.78
N PRO A 97 -7.87 4.06 23.02
CA PRO A 97 -8.63 3.54 24.16
C PRO A 97 -9.79 4.46 24.53
N ASN A 98 -10.83 3.89 25.15
CA ASN A 98 -12.02 4.59 25.60
C ASN A 98 -12.85 5.21 24.46
N THR A 99 -12.67 4.73 23.26
CA THR A 99 -13.48 5.06 22.09
C THR A 99 -14.62 4.06 21.96
N VAL A 100 -15.78 4.49 21.52
CA VAL A 100 -16.87 3.58 21.18
C VAL A 100 -16.89 3.41 19.68
N SER A 101 -16.54 2.22 19.21
CA SER A 101 -16.56 1.85 17.79
C SER A 101 -17.99 1.54 17.35
N LEU A 102 -18.38 2.08 16.21
CA LEU A 102 -19.71 1.92 15.61
C LEU A 102 -19.67 1.22 14.25
N GLY A 103 -18.52 0.73 13.88
CA GLY A 103 -18.30 -0.08 12.68
C GLY A 103 -17.15 0.38 11.82
N LEU A 104 -16.62 -0.56 11.04
CA LEU A 104 -15.61 -0.34 10.02
C LEU A 104 -16.19 -0.77 8.68
N PHE A 105 -16.22 0.14 7.71
CA PHE A 105 -16.89 -0.07 6.43
C PHE A 105 -15.87 0.04 5.29
N LYS A 106 -15.97 -0.86 4.33
CA LYS A 106 -15.15 -0.79 3.11
C LYS A 106 -15.62 0.34 2.18
N ASP A 107 -16.93 0.59 2.15
CA ASP A 107 -17.53 1.65 1.35
C ASP A 107 -17.74 2.90 2.21
N PRO A 108 -17.15 4.05 1.84
CA PRO A 108 -17.34 5.29 2.58
C PRO A 108 -18.79 5.76 2.62
N ALA A 109 -19.61 5.40 1.62
CA ALA A 109 -21.03 5.74 1.63
C ALA A 109 -21.77 5.04 2.77
N ASN A 110 -21.45 3.77 3.03
CA ASN A 110 -22.04 3.03 4.14
C ASN A 110 -21.58 3.58 5.50
N ALA A 111 -20.32 3.99 5.59
CA ALA A 111 -19.82 4.64 6.80
C ALA A 111 -20.53 5.96 7.07
N ARG A 112 -20.72 6.80 6.05
CA ARG A 112 -21.47 8.07 6.17
C ARG A 112 -22.91 7.84 6.62
N LYS A 113 -23.56 6.84 6.06
CA LYS A 113 -24.94 6.47 6.45
C LYS A 113 -24.99 6.10 7.93
N ARG A 114 -24.06 5.27 8.39
CA ARG A 114 -23.98 4.87 9.80
C ARG A 114 -23.73 6.07 10.70
N ARG A 115 -22.76 6.91 10.37
CA ARG A 115 -22.47 8.13 11.11
C ARG A 115 -23.72 9.03 11.24
N ASP A 116 -24.40 9.25 10.13
CA ASP A 116 -25.56 10.14 10.11
C ASP A 116 -26.72 9.59 10.94
N GLU A 117 -26.93 8.27 10.95
CA GLU A 117 -27.91 7.60 11.82
C GLU A 117 -27.61 7.86 13.31
N ILE A 118 -26.34 7.75 13.68
CA ILE A 118 -25.90 7.94 15.06
C ILE A 118 -26.00 9.43 15.47
N VAL A 119 -25.61 10.33 14.58
CA VAL A 119 -25.77 11.78 14.81
C VAL A 119 -27.24 12.16 14.97
N ALA A 120 -28.13 11.62 14.15
CA ALA A 120 -29.56 11.85 14.24
C ALA A 120 -30.15 11.35 15.57
N ALA A 121 -29.55 10.35 16.19
CA ALA A 121 -29.94 9.84 17.50
C ALA A 121 -29.39 10.69 18.66
N GLY A 122 -28.61 11.74 18.39
CA GLY A 122 -28.08 12.68 19.38
C GLY A 122 -26.66 12.38 19.87
N PHE A 123 -25.90 11.57 19.17
CA PHE A 123 -24.52 11.22 19.54
C PHE A 123 -23.52 11.84 18.56
N PRO A 124 -22.35 12.34 19.05
CA PRO A 124 -21.37 13.03 18.20
C PRO A 124 -20.49 12.05 17.42
N ALA A 125 -21.09 11.23 16.57
CA ALA A 125 -20.35 10.27 15.77
C ALA A 125 -19.44 10.95 14.75
N GLN A 126 -18.25 10.42 14.61
CA GLN A 126 -17.24 10.84 13.64
C GLN A 126 -16.89 9.68 12.72
N MET A 127 -16.25 10.00 11.61
CA MET A 127 -15.81 9.05 10.61
C MET A 127 -14.40 9.40 10.19
N SER A 128 -13.53 8.40 10.12
CA SER A 128 -12.17 8.56 9.60
C SER A 128 -11.75 7.33 8.81
N GLU A 129 -10.89 7.55 7.80
CA GLU A 129 -10.28 6.45 7.09
C GLU A 129 -9.19 5.81 7.95
N ARG A 130 -9.23 4.49 8.06
CA ARG A 130 -8.18 3.69 8.67
C ARG A 130 -7.23 3.24 7.59
N THR A 131 -5.95 3.45 7.80
CA THR A 131 -4.89 3.03 6.89
C THR A 131 -3.90 2.15 7.62
N GLU A 132 -3.19 1.35 6.84
CA GLU A 132 -2.06 0.56 7.35
C GLU A 132 -0.90 0.64 6.37
N THR A 133 0.30 0.54 6.90
CA THR A 133 1.51 0.42 6.09
C THR A 133 1.80 -1.05 5.87
N VAL A 134 1.91 -1.43 4.60
CA VAL A 134 2.16 -2.80 4.19
C VAL A 134 3.35 -2.87 3.25
N PRO A 135 4.11 -3.97 3.24
CA PRO A 135 5.17 -4.16 2.25
C PRO A 135 4.58 -4.43 0.86
N GLU A 136 5.25 -3.90 -0.15
CA GLU A 136 5.06 -4.26 -1.55
C GLU A 136 6.37 -4.80 -2.09
N TYR A 137 6.29 -5.74 -3.00
CA TYR A 137 7.46 -6.37 -3.61
C TYR A 137 7.52 -6.01 -5.08
N TRP A 138 8.71 -5.67 -5.55
CA TRP A 138 8.98 -5.26 -6.91
C TRP A 138 10.12 -6.07 -7.49
N LEU A 139 10.03 -6.34 -8.77
CA LEU A 139 11.07 -7.01 -9.53
C LEU A 139 11.59 -6.05 -10.60
N ASP A 140 12.84 -5.65 -10.46
CA ASP A 140 13.54 -4.86 -11.46
C ASP A 140 14.28 -5.77 -12.42
N LEU A 141 14.17 -5.52 -13.71
CA LEU A 141 14.74 -6.34 -14.76
C LEU A 141 15.51 -5.48 -15.74
N ALA A 142 16.66 -5.98 -16.16
CA ALA A 142 17.37 -5.47 -17.32
C ALA A 142 17.20 -6.48 -18.47
N VAL A 143 16.60 -6.04 -19.55
CA VAL A 143 16.38 -6.85 -20.75
C VAL A 143 17.12 -6.24 -21.93
N ALA A 144 17.53 -7.08 -22.88
CA ALA A 144 18.19 -6.58 -24.08
C ALA A 144 17.21 -5.73 -24.91
N ASP A 145 17.67 -4.57 -25.41
CA ASP A 145 16.84 -3.62 -26.15
C ASP A 145 16.22 -4.22 -27.43
N ASN A 146 16.88 -5.20 -28.02
CA ASN A 146 16.41 -5.88 -29.22
C ASN A 146 15.53 -7.10 -28.92
N ALA A 147 15.27 -7.41 -27.66
CA ALA A 147 14.43 -8.53 -27.27
C ALA A 147 12.95 -8.14 -27.35
N HIS A 148 12.13 -9.02 -27.89
CA HIS A 148 10.69 -8.91 -27.76
C HIS A 148 10.29 -9.42 -26.37
N PHE A 149 10.06 -8.52 -25.45
CA PHE A 149 9.80 -8.85 -24.07
C PHE A 149 8.32 -8.70 -23.72
N ASP A 150 7.67 -9.83 -23.50
CA ASP A 150 6.30 -9.89 -23.04
C ASP A 150 6.24 -10.64 -21.70
N TRP A 151 6.30 -9.88 -20.61
CA TRP A 151 6.25 -10.48 -19.28
C TRP A 151 4.84 -10.93 -18.88
N ARG A 152 3.80 -10.31 -19.42
CA ARG A 152 2.40 -10.61 -19.04
C ARG A 152 1.97 -12.01 -19.45
N SER A 153 2.54 -12.57 -20.48
CA SER A 153 2.26 -13.94 -20.91
C SER A 153 2.85 -14.98 -19.97
N ARG A 154 3.87 -14.59 -19.19
CA ARG A 154 4.61 -15.50 -18.30
C ARG A 154 4.29 -15.32 -16.83
N VAL A 155 3.76 -14.18 -16.43
CA VAL A 155 3.43 -13.84 -15.05
C VAL A 155 1.96 -13.48 -14.97
N ARG A 156 1.17 -14.40 -14.41
CA ARG A 156 -0.30 -14.28 -14.36
C ARG A 156 -0.76 -13.96 -12.94
N VAL A 157 -0.37 -12.80 -12.44
CA VAL A 157 -0.83 -12.26 -11.16
C VAL A 157 -1.65 -11.01 -11.45
N GLN A 158 -2.82 -10.92 -10.84
CA GLN A 158 -3.69 -9.75 -11.01
C GLN A 158 -3.11 -8.51 -10.34
N GLY A 159 -3.36 -7.35 -10.95
CA GLY A 159 -2.96 -6.07 -10.40
C GLY A 159 -1.52 -5.66 -10.66
N LEU A 160 -0.78 -6.45 -11.45
CA LEU A 160 0.59 -6.10 -11.80
C LEU A 160 0.65 -5.08 -12.94
N GLY A 161 1.58 -4.17 -12.81
CA GLY A 161 1.95 -3.24 -13.86
C GLY A 161 3.46 -3.22 -14.08
N SER A 162 3.89 -2.42 -15.02
CA SER A 162 5.30 -2.19 -15.26
C SER A 162 5.56 -0.73 -15.61
N HIS A 163 6.75 -0.26 -15.26
CA HIS A 163 7.21 1.07 -15.64
C HIS A 163 8.71 1.05 -15.85
N SER A 164 9.21 2.05 -16.60
CA SER A 164 10.64 2.23 -16.79
C SER A 164 11.30 2.59 -15.46
N THR A 165 12.48 2.04 -15.24
CA THR A 165 13.31 2.35 -14.08
C THR A 165 14.75 2.57 -14.49
N GLY A 166 15.54 3.18 -13.62
CA GLY A 166 16.98 3.29 -13.84
C GLY A 166 17.65 1.92 -13.87
N CYS A 167 18.61 1.76 -14.75
CA CYS A 167 19.40 0.51 -14.83
C CYS A 167 20.34 0.40 -13.63
N PHE A 168 20.64 -0.82 -13.27
CA PHE A 168 21.39 -1.17 -12.07
C PHE A 168 22.49 -2.19 -12.37
#